data_3223a9df5eb2cf7e5359ceecafb9183b
#
_entry.id   3223a9df5eb2cf7e5359ceecafb9183b
#
_cell.length_a   1.000
_cell.length_b   1.000
_cell.length_c   1.000
_cell.angle_alpha   90.00
_cell.angle_beta   90.00
_cell.angle_gamma   90.00
#
_symmetry.space_group_name_H-M   'P 1'
#
loop_
_entity.id
_entity.type
_entity.pdbx_description
1 polymer ?
#
loop_
_entity_poly.entity_id
_entity_poly.type
_entity_poly.pdbx_seq_one_letter_code
_entity_poly.pdbx_strand_id
1 'polypeptide(L)' 'MRKGDLITITKSPWDKRSLFGYKNGDLGIVLEIFPYPNQISLPSIRVFIFASEKIVTIPLLYITKTGE' A
#
# COMPACT_ATOMS: atom_id res chain seq x y z
N MET A 1 -3.57 8.96 -7.57
CA MET A 1 -2.78 8.75 -6.34
C MET A 1 -1.42 9.38 -6.50
N ARG A 2 -0.92 10.01 -5.47
CA ARG A 2 0.33 10.76 -5.50
C ARG A 2 1.16 10.46 -4.27
N LYS A 3 2.45 10.80 -4.34
CA LYS A 3 3.30 10.79 -3.16
C LYS A 3 2.68 11.68 -2.09
N GLY A 4 2.71 11.19 -0.85
CA GLY A 4 2.14 11.92 0.27
C GLY A 4 0.67 11.65 0.54
N ASP A 5 0.00 10.93 -0.34
CA ASP A 5 -1.39 10.59 -0.12
C ASP A 5 -1.53 9.61 1.03
N LEU A 6 -2.56 9.81 1.82
CA LEU A 6 -2.90 8.88 2.90
C LEU A 6 -3.76 7.76 2.32
N ILE A 7 -3.43 6.52 2.66
CA ILE A 7 -4.14 5.35 2.14
C ILE A 7 -4.49 4.39 3.26
N THR A 8 -5.48 3.54 2.98
CA THR A 8 -5.87 2.45 3.86
C THR A 8 -5.77 1.14 3.08
N ILE A 9 -5.26 0.11 3.71
CA ILE A 9 -5.21 -1.22 3.11
C ILE A 9 -6.57 -1.86 3.30
N THR A 10 -7.25 -2.19 2.19
CA THR A 10 -8.64 -2.65 2.26
C THR A 10 -8.90 -3.97 1.58
N LYS A 11 -8.06 -4.38 0.66
CA LYS A 11 -8.31 -5.57 -0.15
C LYS A 11 -7.17 -6.57 -0.12
N SER A 12 -6.33 -6.47 0.91
CA SER A 12 -5.25 -7.42 1.08
C SER A 12 -5.82 -8.77 1.55
N PRO A 13 -5.21 -9.89 1.17
CA PRO A 13 -5.61 -11.18 1.74
C PRO A 13 -5.21 -11.35 3.19
N TRP A 14 -4.48 -10.38 3.76
CA TRP A 14 -3.96 -10.49 5.12
C TRP A 14 -4.85 -9.76 6.10
N ASP A 15 -5.53 -10.51 6.97
CA ASP A 15 -6.33 -9.92 8.05
C ASP A 15 -5.52 -9.68 9.31
N LYS A 16 -4.39 -10.36 9.43
CA LYS A 16 -3.47 -10.20 10.55
C LYS A 16 -2.12 -9.76 10.03
N ARG A 17 -1.38 -9.00 10.85
CA ARG A 17 -0.06 -8.54 10.45
C ARG A 17 0.85 -9.75 10.29
N SER A 18 1.39 -9.88 9.10
CA SER A 18 2.22 -11.00 8.72
C SER A 18 3.66 -10.55 8.58
N LEU A 19 4.48 -11.40 7.97
CA LEU A 19 5.87 -11.08 7.65
C LEU A 19 5.99 -9.88 6.72
N PHE A 20 4.91 -9.55 6.01
CA PHE A 20 4.92 -8.41 5.09
C PHE A 20 4.82 -7.07 5.79
N GLY A 21 4.41 -7.07 7.06
CA GLY A 21 4.37 -5.83 7.82
C GLY A 21 3.10 -5.01 7.65
N TYR A 22 2.06 -5.54 7.02
CA TYR A 22 0.80 -4.83 6.86
C TYR A 22 -0.37 -5.81 6.88
N LYS A 23 -1.55 -5.26 7.12
CA LYS A 23 -2.80 -6.02 7.11
C LYS A 23 -3.94 -5.08 6.72
N ASN A 24 -5.12 -5.65 6.47
CA ASN A 24 -6.31 -4.85 6.20
C ASN A 24 -6.59 -3.92 7.37
N GLY A 25 -6.95 -2.68 7.06
CA GLY A 25 -7.22 -1.67 8.06
C GLY A 25 -6.03 -0.81 8.43
N ASP A 26 -4.83 -1.18 8.02
CA ASP A 26 -3.65 -0.37 8.29
C ASP A 26 -3.68 0.92 7.46
N LEU A 27 -3.20 1.99 8.09
CA LEU A 27 -3.05 3.28 7.42
C LEU A 27 -1.59 3.47 7.03
N GLY A 28 -1.38 4.16 5.93
CA GLY A 28 -0.03 4.47 5.47
C GLY A 28 0.00 5.69 4.59
N ILE A 29 1.22 6.10 4.26
CA ILE A 29 1.43 7.24 3.39
C ILE A 29 2.24 6.78 2.17
N VAL A 30 1.85 7.27 1.01
CA VAL A 30 2.50 6.90 -0.25
C VAL A 30 3.86 7.57 -0.33
N LEU A 31 4.90 6.77 -0.48
CA LEU A 31 6.26 7.26 -0.64
C LEU A 31 6.68 7.30 -2.10
N GLU A 32 6.23 6.33 -2.88
CA GLU A 32 6.64 6.23 -4.27
C GLU A 32 5.61 5.43 -5.05
N ILE A 33 5.40 5.79 -6.30
CA ILE A 33 4.49 5.08 -7.19
C ILE A 33 5.32 4.51 -8.32
N PHE A 34 5.21 3.20 -8.53
CA PHE A 34 5.95 2.54 -9.60
C PHE A 34 5.04 2.42 -10.81
N PRO A 35 5.39 3.09 -11.92
CA PRO A 35 4.64 2.92 -13.15
C PRO A 35 4.83 1.51 -13.68
N TYR A 36 3.99 1.11 -14.61
CA TYR A 36 4.13 -0.19 -15.25
C TYR A 36 5.46 -0.27 -15.97
N PRO A 37 6.35 -1.15 -15.54
CA PRO A 37 7.55 -1.38 -16.36
C PRO A 37 7.24 -2.23 -17.59
N ASN A 38 6.14 -3.00 -17.54
CA ASN A 38 5.68 -3.79 -18.66
C ASN A 38 4.22 -4.15 -18.42
N GLN A 39 3.59 -4.83 -19.38
CA GLN A 39 2.15 -5.09 -19.32
C GLN A 39 1.76 -6.24 -18.42
N ILE A 40 2.69 -7.00 -17.93
CA ILE A 40 2.36 -8.15 -17.08
C ILE A 40 2.45 -7.85 -15.60
N SER A 41 2.96 -6.67 -15.24
CA SER A 41 3.08 -6.28 -13.84
C SER A 41 1.94 -5.37 -13.45
N LEU A 42 1.34 -5.64 -12.29
CA LEU A 42 0.35 -4.74 -11.73
C LEU A 42 1.06 -3.51 -11.17
N PRO A 43 0.41 -2.33 -11.20
CA PRO A 43 0.99 -1.16 -10.58
C PRO A 43 1.15 -1.38 -9.08
N SER A 44 2.24 -0.89 -8.56
CA SER A 44 2.55 -1.04 -7.14
C SER A 44 2.95 0.31 -6.58
N ILE A 45 2.83 0.44 -5.26
CA ILE A 45 3.29 1.63 -4.56
C ILE A 45 4.15 1.23 -3.38
N ARG A 46 5.05 2.12 -3.03
CA ARG A 46 5.83 1.99 -1.81
C ARG A 46 5.17 2.86 -0.75
N VAL A 47 4.86 2.27 0.39
CA VAL A 47 4.08 2.91 1.44
C VAL A 47 4.79 2.73 2.78
N PHE A 48 4.77 3.79 3.60
CA PHE A 48 5.16 3.68 4.98
C PHE A 48 3.92 3.34 5.81
N ILE A 49 3.94 2.20 6.47
CA ILE A 49 2.82 1.74 7.30
C ILE A 49 3.02 2.25 8.71
N PHE A 50 2.09 3.05 9.21
CA PHE A 50 2.25 3.70 10.51
C PHE A 50 2.30 2.69 11.65
N ALA A 51 1.44 1.69 11.62
CA ALA A 51 1.33 0.76 12.74
C ALA A 51 2.57 -0.10 12.94
N SER A 52 3.21 -0.51 11.87
CA SER A 52 4.41 -1.35 11.94
C SER A 52 5.69 -0.56 11.77
N GLU A 53 5.58 0.71 11.37
CA GLU A 53 6.71 1.59 11.08
C GLU A 53 7.65 0.98 10.05
N LYS A 54 7.06 0.32 9.05
CA LYS A 54 7.82 -0.34 7.99
C LYS A 54 7.44 0.23 6.64
N ILE A 55 8.41 0.19 5.73
CA ILE A 55 8.19 0.57 4.34
C ILE A 55 7.95 -0.71 3.57
N VAL A 56 6.80 -0.77 2.87
CA VAL A 56 6.41 -1.96 2.12
C VAL A 56 6.01 -1.58 0.71
N THR A 57 6.13 -2.54 -0.22
CA THR A 57 5.65 -2.37 -1.58
C THR A 57 4.37 -3.19 -1.73
N ILE A 58 3.29 -2.54 -2.13
CA ILE A 58 1.96 -3.14 -2.15
C ILE A 58 1.33 -2.94 -3.52
N PRO A 59 0.65 -3.96 -4.07
CA PRO A 59 -0.14 -3.76 -5.29
C PRO A 59 -1.22 -2.72 -5.07
N LEU A 60 -1.45 -1.89 -6.08
CA LEU A 60 -2.40 -0.79 -5.99
C LEU A 60 -3.82 -1.29 -5.68
N LEU A 61 -4.16 -2.47 -6.12
CA LEU A 61 -5.50 -3.00 -5.93
C LEU A 61 -5.82 -3.33 -4.46
N TYR A 62 -4.81 -3.38 -3.60
CA TYR A 62 -5.02 -3.69 -2.17
C TYR A 62 -5.34 -2.46 -1.34
N ILE A 63 -5.30 -1.27 -1.93
CA ILE A 63 -5.39 -0.04 -1.14
C ILE A 63 -6.52 0.85 -1.63
N THR A 64 -6.97 1.73 -0.74
CA THR A 64 -7.96 2.75 -1.03
C THR A 64 -7.43 4.08 -0.52
N LYS A 65 -7.55 5.12 -1.32
CA LYS A 65 -7.13 6.45 -0.90
C LYS A 65 -8.05 6.93 0.21
N THR A 66 -7.46 7.40 1.30
CA THR A 66 -8.20 7.90 2.47
C THR A 66 -8.48 9.38 2.30
N GLY A 67 -9.63 9.81 2.78
CA GLY A 67 -9.95 11.22 2.79
C GLY A 67 -10.67 11.73 1.57
N GLU A 68 -11.14 10.85 0.73
CA GLU A 68 -11.93 11.22 -0.44
C GLU A 68 -13.39 11.47 -0.11
#